data_04b86ad0dd8e31707d4a17a3dea5ed1b
#
_entry.id   04b86ad0dd8e31707d4a17a3dea5ed1b
#
_cell.length_a   1.000
_cell.length_b   1.000
_cell.length_c   1.000
_cell.angle_alpha   90.00
_cell.angle_beta   90.00
_cell.angle_gamma   90.00
#
_symmetry.space_group_name_H-M   'P 1'
#
loop_
_entity.id
_entity.type
_entity.pdbx_description
1 polymer ?
#
loop_
_entity_poly.entity_id
_entity_poly.type
_entity_poly.pdbx_seq_one_letter_code
_entity_poly.pdbx_strand_id
1 'polypeptide(L)'
;MKNTLIKTTVAAALILTACQQPEKKVNTDTTTSTENHYETLANLRLPGGYPTEASAKTLTEELYFQRATQVYLWALPAVNMYAMKEGLGKTFGEGYNVISVFEKRLKPNTVITTPNSDVIYALGFADLSKTGPLVLDVPPMLQGLLDDFWHRPLVGPEKPDGTNFLGDIGFPGPDRGKGGKYVIIPEGYKGKLPKDYYVYTSKTNGVFIFQRGFFKSVDDLEPGVKGVEGIKIYPLEGEAKPMDFQHASDVDSDALFAHDFSYYEMLNRFIQSDRVDNIDPYMHGMMAAIGIKKGADFNPTAREKELLGQAAETAWKMAKTISGNFDEEPDGLWWKDRKWVAHAHTNLDDFMHTLIDEEFRDRKTGHTDVNAKAHMYINHYSISTGMMSSIVGLGAKYGNAYKDSDGNYLMGENTYKITFPPNMPAKLFTSLTIYDAETASGVAAEGQDYPSLNTMNDLEYNEDGSVTFYVGPENTEGYKNFIKTVPGKGWFSLFRFYGPDQAFFDRTYKVGDFEKVK
;
A
#
# COMPACT_ATOMS: atom_id res chain seq x y z
N MET A 1 93.58 13.26 23.39
CA MET A 1 92.22 13.77 23.70
C MET A 1 91.43 13.73 22.43
N LYS A 2 90.61 12.71 22.28
CA LYS A 2 89.91 12.33 21.03
C LYS A 2 88.47 12.74 21.14
N ASN A 3 87.99 13.62 20.28
CA ASN A 3 86.60 13.94 20.12
C ASN A 3 86.04 13.11 18.98
N THR A 4 85.04 12.28 19.29
CA THR A 4 84.33 11.48 18.33
C THR A 4 83.04 12.20 17.96
N LEU A 5 82.83 12.52 16.68
CA LEU A 5 81.61 13.06 16.12
C LEU A 5 80.64 11.92 15.84
N ILE A 6 79.49 12.00 16.42
CA ILE A 6 78.32 11.11 16.09
C ILE A 6 77.51 11.83 15.05
N LYS A 7 77.39 11.25 13.85
CA LYS A 7 76.45 11.67 12.80
C LYS A 7 75.07 11.06 13.08
N THR A 8 74.10 11.92 13.34
CA THR A 8 72.70 11.51 13.48
C THR A 8 71.99 11.62 12.11
N THR A 9 71.63 10.49 11.56
CA THR A 9 70.79 10.41 10.32
C THR A 9 69.35 10.51 10.73
N VAL A 10 68.65 11.56 10.30
CA VAL A 10 67.19 11.70 10.48
C VAL A 10 66.51 10.98 9.32
N ALA A 11 65.83 9.87 9.59
CA ALA A 11 64.95 9.21 8.66
C ALA A 11 63.56 9.81 8.83
N ALA A 12 63.07 10.50 7.82
CA ALA A 12 61.69 11.00 7.76
C ALA A 12 60.75 9.81 7.43
N ALA A 13 59.97 9.35 8.42
CA ALA A 13 58.89 8.41 8.20
C ALA A 13 57.63 9.19 7.79
N LEU A 14 57.20 9.05 6.53
CA LEU A 14 55.90 9.47 6.05
C LEU A 14 54.85 8.54 6.68
N ILE A 15 54.09 9.08 7.62
CA ILE A 15 52.88 8.41 8.16
C ILE A 15 51.75 8.70 7.18
N LEU A 16 51.41 7.70 6.37
CA LEU A 16 50.13 7.63 5.63
C LEU A 16 49.02 7.34 6.64
N THR A 17 48.31 8.37 7.06
CA THR A 17 47.08 8.24 7.80
C THR A 17 45.97 7.83 6.80
N ALA A 18 45.76 6.54 6.66
CA ALA A 18 44.52 6.02 6.04
C ALA A 18 43.37 6.38 6.98
N CYS A 19 42.46 7.22 6.52
CA CYS A 19 41.16 7.38 7.14
C CYS A 19 40.42 6.04 7.05
N GLN A 20 40.45 5.26 8.11
CA GLN A 20 39.51 4.18 8.32
C GLN A 20 38.16 4.83 8.68
N GLN A 21 37.21 4.75 7.77
CA GLN A 21 35.79 4.94 8.12
C GLN A 21 35.44 3.90 9.18
N PRO A 22 34.67 4.24 10.21
CA PRO A 22 34.23 3.25 11.17
C PRO A 22 33.29 2.28 10.43
N GLU A 23 33.66 1.01 10.40
CA GLU A 23 32.77 -0.09 10.03
C GLU A 23 31.52 0.04 10.91
N LYS A 24 30.38 0.32 10.27
CA LYS A 24 29.07 0.13 10.90
C LYS A 24 28.99 -1.35 11.27
N LYS A 25 29.16 -1.65 12.56
CA LYS A 25 28.85 -2.97 13.10
C LYS A 25 27.38 -3.23 12.74
N VAL A 26 27.16 -4.20 11.87
CA VAL A 26 25.88 -4.86 11.73
C VAL A 26 25.54 -5.36 13.15
N ASN A 27 24.49 -4.79 13.73
CA ASN A 27 23.95 -5.27 14.99
C ASN A 27 23.44 -6.69 14.73
N THR A 28 24.27 -7.68 14.98
CA THR A 28 23.77 -9.03 15.23
C THR A 28 22.90 -8.92 16.47
N ASP A 29 21.66 -9.34 16.39
CA ASP A 29 20.73 -9.47 17.50
C ASP A 29 21.45 -10.09 18.70
N THR A 30 21.95 -9.23 19.57
CA THR A 30 22.37 -9.66 20.89
C THR A 30 21.06 -9.94 21.64
N THR A 31 20.69 -11.20 21.73
CA THR A 31 19.80 -11.72 22.76
C THR A 31 20.41 -11.39 24.12
N THR A 32 20.20 -10.15 24.56
CA THR A 32 20.36 -9.78 25.96
C THR A 32 19.34 -10.58 26.75
N SER A 33 19.74 -11.14 27.87
CA SER A 33 18.96 -11.96 28.79
C SER A 33 17.50 -11.52 28.83
N THR A 34 16.66 -12.35 28.24
CA THR A 34 15.22 -12.17 28.24
C THR A 34 14.72 -12.44 29.66
N GLU A 35 14.73 -11.42 30.50
CA GLU A 35 13.67 -11.34 31.49
C GLU A 35 12.38 -11.39 30.65
N ASN A 36 11.63 -12.49 30.77
CA ASN A 36 10.43 -12.68 29.95
C ASN A 36 9.43 -11.59 30.32
N HIS A 37 9.28 -10.59 29.45
CA HIS A 37 8.38 -9.46 29.67
C HIS A 37 6.98 -9.91 30.11
N TYR A 38 6.45 -10.97 29.50
CA TYR A 38 5.14 -11.53 29.83
C TYR A 38 5.13 -12.18 31.23
N GLU A 39 6.22 -12.83 31.61
CA GLU A 39 6.37 -13.39 32.95
C GLU A 39 6.47 -12.29 33.99
N THR A 40 7.19 -11.22 33.71
CA THR A 40 7.26 -10.04 34.60
C THR A 40 5.88 -9.45 34.83
N LEU A 41 5.07 -9.25 33.78
CA LEU A 41 3.70 -8.75 33.89
C LEU A 41 2.80 -9.72 34.70
N ALA A 42 2.89 -11.03 34.43
CA ALA A 42 2.08 -12.04 35.10
C ALA A 42 2.40 -12.17 36.58
N ASN A 43 3.63 -11.88 37.01
CA ASN A 43 4.10 -11.97 38.41
C ASN A 43 3.95 -10.67 39.19
N LEU A 44 3.35 -9.61 38.62
CA LEU A 44 3.10 -8.37 39.38
C LEU A 44 2.16 -8.62 40.55
N ARG A 45 2.51 -8.03 41.71
CA ARG A 45 1.83 -8.30 42.97
C ARG A 45 0.53 -7.54 43.11
N LEU A 46 -0.52 -8.29 43.51
CA LEU A 46 -1.85 -7.76 43.83
C LEU A 46 -2.26 -8.26 45.24
N PRO A 47 -1.65 -7.73 46.32
CA PRO A 47 -1.94 -8.18 47.70
C PRO A 47 -3.40 -7.88 48.04
N GLY A 48 -4.12 -8.92 48.48
CA GLY A 48 -5.55 -8.81 48.80
C GLY A 48 -6.46 -8.51 47.58
N GLY A 49 -5.96 -8.69 46.34
CA GLY A 49 -6.70 -8.43 45.11
C GLY A 49 -6.53 -7.00 44.58
N TYR A 50 -5.76 -6.13 45.22
CA TYR A 50 -5.48 -4.77 44.78
C TYR A 50 -4.02 -4.61 44.37
N PRO A 51 -3.73 -3.88 43.27
CA PRO A 51 -2.35 -3.66 42.83
C PRO A 51 -1.59 -2.78 43.86
N THR A 52 -0.29 -3.03 44.00
CA THR A 52 0.60 -2.02 44.59
C THR A 52 0.69 -0.81 43.66
N GLU A 53 1.15 0.35 44.15
CA GLU A 53 1.34 1.56 43.31
C GLU A 53 2.24 1.27 42.11
N ALA A 54 3.37 0.55 42.33
CA ALA A 54 4.27 0.15 41.23
C ALA A 54 3.59 -0.78 40.24
N SER A 55 2.87 -1.81 40.71
CA SER A 55 2.12 -2.73 39.84
C SER A 55 1.03 -2.01 39.06
N ALA A 56 0.30 -1.11 39.70
CA ALA A 56 -0.75 -0.31 39.05
C ALA A 56 -0.17 0.54 37.90
N LYS A 57 0.94 1.25 38.16
CA LYS A 57 1.61 2.06 37.13
C LYS A 57 2.03 1.20 35.94
N THR A 58 2.76 0.11 36.19
CA THR A 58 3.24 -0.79 35.11
C THR A 58 2.07 -1.36 34.28
N LEU A 59 1.02 -1.87 34.95
CA LEU A 59 -0.12 -2.46 34.23
C LEU A 59 -0.94 -1.43 33.47
N THR A 60 -1.02 -0.18 33.97
CA THR A 60 -1.73 0.89 33.27
C THR A 60 -0.97 1.33 32.01
N GLU A 61 0.36 1.50 32.11
CA GLU A 61 1.21 1.84 30.94
C GLU A 61 1.18 0.72 29.90
N GLU A 62 1.28 -0.54 30.32
CA GLU A 62 1.19 -1.69 29.43
C GLU A 62 -0.17 -1.76 28.72
N LEU A 63 -1.26 -1.60 29.46
CA LEU A 63 -2.60 -1.58 28.87
C LEU A 63 -2.78 -0.44 27.86
N TYR A 64 -2.20 0.73 28.14
CA TYR A 64 -2.21 1.87 27.22
C TYR A 64 -1.44 1.55 25.94
N PHE A 65 -0.23 0.98 26.08
CA PHE A 65 0.60 0.54 24.96
C PHE A 65 -0.10 -0.51 24.08
N GLN A 66 -0.69 -1.54 24.70
CA GLN A 66 -1.42 -2.59 23.96
C GLN A 66 -2.61 -2.02 23.20
N ARG A 67 -3.38 -1.11 23.80
CA ARG A 67 -4.49 -0.44 23.11
C ARG A 67 -4.01 0.41 21.96
N ALA A 68 -2.93 1.16 22.13
CA ALA A 68 -2.32 1.94 21.07
C ALA A 68 -1.87 1.05 19.91
N THR A 69 -1.17 -0.06 20.20
CA THR A 69 -0.75 -1.05 19.19
C THR A 69 -1.93 -1.60 18.39
N GLN A 70 -3.03 -1.98 19.06
CA GLN A 70 -4.22 -2.50 18.38
C GLN A 70 -4.94 -1.40 17.57
N VAL A 71 -5.01 -0.18 18.08
CA VAL A 71 -5.57 0.96 17.34
C VAL A 71 -4.75 1.25 16.08
N TYR A 72 -3.41 1.19 16.15
CA TYR A 72 -2.55 1.33 14.97
C TYR A 72 -2.91 0.30 13.90
N LEU A 73 -2.87 -0.99 14.23
CA LEU A 73 -3.14 -2.09 13.29
C LEU A 73 -4.55 -2.00 12.69
N TRP A 74 -5.53 -1.68 13.50
CA TRP A 74 -6.92 -1.55 13.06
C TRP A 74 -7.14 -0.34 12.14
N ALA A 75 -6.50 0.80 12.46
CA ALA A 75 -6.68 2.06 11.73
C ALA A 75 -5.81 2.18 10.47
N LEU A 76 -4.96 1.19 10.15
CA LEU A 76 -4.10 1.20 8.96
C LEU A 76 -4.81 1.65 7.68
N PRO A 77 -6.01 1.12 7.31
CA PRO A 77 -6.68 1.57 6.09
C PRO A 77 -7.01 3.08 6.13
N ALA A 78 -7.55 3.57 7.24
CA ALA A 78 -7.95 4.97 7.34
C ALA A 78 -6.73 5.92 7.32
N VAL A 79 -5.68 5.57 8.06
CA VAL A 79 -4.47 6.40 8.12
C VAL A 79 -3.69 6.35 6.81
N ASN A 80 -3.63 5.20 6.13
CA ASN A 80 -3.05 5.09 4.80
C ASN A 80 -3.77 6.01 3.79
N MET A 81 -5.09 5.94 3.71
CA MET A 81 -5.88 6.82 2.83
C MET A 81 -5.70 8.30 3.17
N TYR A 82 -5.73 8.63 4.47
CA TYR A 82 -5.62 10.00 4.93
C TYR A 82 -4.21 10.58 4.68
N ALA A 83 -3.16 9.76 4.80
CA ALA A 83 -1.79 10.12 4.44
C ALA A 83 -1.65 10.43 2.95
N MET A 84 -2.26 9.60 2.10
CA MET A 84 -2.32 9.87 0.65
C MET A 84 -3.00 11.21 0.36
N LYS A 85 -4.15 11.49 1.00
CA LYS A 85 -4.87 12.76 0.86
C LYS A 85 -4.02 13.94 1.35
N GLU A 86 -3.40 13.86 2.52
CA GLU A 86 -2.58 14.97 3.05
C GLU A 86 -1.29 15.17 2.23
N GLY A 87 -0.59 14.08 1.88
CA GLY A 87 0.68 14.16 1.15
C GLY A 87 0.50 14.71 -0.26
N LEU A 88 -0.44 14.18 -1.04
CA LEU A 88 -0.74 14.69 -2.37
C LEU A 88 -1.38 16.08 -2.30
N GLY A 89 -2.27 16.33 -1.33
CA GLY A 89 -2.89 17.63 -1.14
C GLY A 89 -1.90 18.74 -0.80
N LYS A 90 -0.89 18.45 0.02
CA LYS A 90 0.21 19.37 0.34
C LYS A 90 1.03 19.76 -0.89
N THR A 91 1.26 18.80 -1.79
CA THR A 91 2.11 18.99 -2.98
C THR A 91 1.34 19.60 -4.13
N PHE A 92 0.14 19.12 -4.41
CA PHE A 92 -0.63 19.44 -5.63
C PHE A 92 -1.88 20.30 -5.39
N GLY A 93 -2.24 20.54 -4.13
CA GLY A 93 -3.45 21.29 -3.76
C GLY A 93 -4.62 20.38 -3.35
N GLU A 94 -5.60 20.98 -2.72
CA GLU A 94 -6.80 20.30 -2.20
C GLU A 94 -8.08 20.81 -2.87
N GLY A 95 -9.02 19.90 -3.09
CA GLY A 95 -10.34 20.21 -3.62
C GLY A 95 -10.88 19.08 -4.49
N TYR A 96 -12.21 18.98 -4.58
CA TYR A 96 -12.86 17.96 -5.40
C TYR A 96 -12.49 18.06 -6.90
N ASN A 97 -12.05 19.23 -7.34
CA ASN A 97 -11.68 19.53 -8.72
C ASN A 97 -10.17 19.42 -8.98
N VAL A 98 -9.36 19.12 -7.96
CA VAL A 98 -7.89 18.95 -8.09
C VAL A 98 -7.59 17.49 -8.30
N ILE A 99 -6.91 17.16 -9.39
CA ILE A 99 -6.53 15.80 -9.76
C ILE A 99 -5.03 15.77 -10.08
N SER A 100 -4.29 14.94 -9.35
CA SER A 100 -2.87 14.66 -9.63
C SER A 100 -2.77 13.64 -10.76
N VAL A 101 -2.27 14.04 -11.93
CA VAL A 101 -2.10 13.19 -13.11
C VAL A 101 -0.64 12.81 -13.27
N PHE A 102 -0.35 11.52 -13.27
CA PHE A 102 1.00 10.98 -13.49
C PHE A 102 1.21 10.71 -14.98
N GLU A 103 1.37 11.79 -15.75
CA GLU A 103 1.34 11.84 -17.22
C GLU A 103 2.52 11.12 -17.89
N LYS A 104 3.64 10.98 -17.17
CA LYS A 104 4.81 10.19 -17.60
C LYS A 104 4.90 8.86 -16.86
N ARG A 105 3.77 8.34 -16.38
CA ARG A 105 3.65 7.23 -15.43
C ARG A 105 4.19 7.59 -14.03
N LEU A 106 3.92 6.74 -13.07
CA LEU A 106 4.34 6.97 -11.68
C LEU A 106 5.77 6.47 -11.47
N LYS A 107 6.63 7.34 -10.97
CA LYS A 107 8.05 7.08 -10.68
C LYS A 107 8.29 6.97 -9.16
N PRO A 108 9.44 6.45 -8.72
CA PRO A 108 9.77 6.34 -7.30
C PRO A 108 9.91 7.66 -6.52
N ASN A 109 9.98 8.81 -7.18
CA ASN A 109 9.94 10.12 -6.55
C ASN A 109 8.56 10.45 -5.93
N THR A 110 7.51 9.73 -6.33
CA THR A 110 6.24 9.71 -5.61
C THR A 110 6.24 8.54 -4.65
N VAL A 111 6.43 8.83 -3.37
CA VAL A 111 6.48 7.82 -2.31
C VAL A 111 5.06 7.51 -1.84
N ILE A 112 4.54 6.39 -2.29
CA ILE A 112 3.20 5.87 -2.00
C ILE A 112 3.27 4.33 -1.99
N THR A 113 2.39 3.65 -1.26
CA THR A 113 2.39 2.18 -1.19
C THR A 113 2.04 1.54 -2.53
N THR A 114 2.81 0.55 -2.96
CA THR A 114 2.67 -0.26 -4.19
C THR A 114 2.12 0.46 -5.42
N PRO A 115 2.73 1.60 -5.82
CA PRO A 115 2.32 2.32 -7.01
C PRO A 115 2.47 1.45 -8.26
N ASN A 116 1.72 1.79 -9.30
CA ASN A 116 1.80 1.12 -10.57
C ASN A 116 2.38 2.05 -11.64
N SER A 117 3.50 1.65 -12.21
CA SER A 117 4.20 2.38 -13.26
C SER A 117 3.80 1.95 -14.69
N ASP A 118 2.78 1.10 -14.86
CA ASP A 118 2.43 0.49 -16.14
C ASP A 118 1.19 1.12 -16.80
N VAL A 119 0.52 2.07 -16.12
CA VAL A 119 -0.65 2.82 -16.61
C VAL A 119 -0.55 4.28 -16.18
N ILE A 120 -1.33 5.15 -16.81
CA ILE A 120 -1.48 6.54 -16.34
C ILE A 120 -2.41 6.55 -15.14
N TYR A 121 -1.96 7.11 -14.03
CA TYR A 121 -2.76 7.33 -12.82
C TYR A 121 -3.27 8.77 -12.76
N ALA A 122 -4.50 8.91 -12.27
CA ALA A 122 -5.07 10.18 -11.87
C ALA A 122 -5.77 10.01 -10.52
N LEU A 123 -5.31 10.75 -9.51
CA LEU A 123 -5.72 10.63 -8.12
C LEU A 123 -6.33 11.93 -7.62
N GLY A 124 -7.49 11.84 -7.00
CA GLY A 124 -8.18 12.99 -6.42
C GLY A 124 -8.92 12.62 -5.13
N PHE A 125 -9.20 13.64 -4.32
CA PHE A 125 -9.90 13.49 -3.05
C PHE A 125 -11.01 14.52 -2.94
N ALA A 126 -12.12 14.12 -2.37
CA ALA A 126 -13.25 15.01 -2.10
C ALA A 126 -13.74 14.89 -0.67
N ASP A 127 -14.46 15.90 -0.21
CA ASP A 127 -15.09 15.94 1.11
C ASP A 127 -16.56 16.31 0.94
N LEU A 128 -17.43 15.30 1.04
CA LEU A 128 -18.88 15.47 0.84
C LEU A 128 -19.53 16.36 1.91
N SER A 129 -18.89 16.56 3.07
CA SER A 129 -19.39 17.50 4.07
C SER A 129 -19.28 18.96 3.63
N LYS A 130 -18.32 19.26 2.72
CA LYS A 130 -18.07 20.58 2.16
C LYS A 130 -18.78 20.82 0.83
N THR A 131 -18.91 19.76 0.03
CA THR A 131 -19.42 19.87 -1.35
C THR A 131 -20.88 19.47 -1.50
N GLY A 132 -21.43 18.71 -0.53
CA GLY A 132 -22.61 17.91 -0.77
C GLY A 132 -22.34 16.78 -1.79
N PRO A 133 -23.39 16.19 -2.37
CA PRO A 133 -23.24 15.20 -3.42
C PRO A 133 -22.41 15.70 -4.60
N LEU A 134 -21.54 14.86 -5.14
CA LEU A 134 -20.70 15.15 -6.30
C LEU A 134 -21.11 14.34 -7.52
N VAL A 135 -21.06 14.99 -8.67
CA VAL A 135 -21.20 14.33 -9.98
C VAL A 135 -19.81 14.12 -10.59
N LEU A 136 -19.56 12.91 -11.06
CA LEU A 136 -18.44 12.57 -11.93
C LEU A 136 -18.98 12.29 -13.32
N ASP A 137 -18.58 13.09 -14.30
CA ASP A 137 -18.84 12.85 -15.72
C ASP A 137 -17.61 12.12 -16.28
N VAL A 138 -17.72 10.80 -16.40
CA VAL A 138 -16.61 9.89 -16.76
C VAL A 138 -16.62 9.70 -18.26
N PRO A 139 -15.51 10.01 -18.96
CA PRO A 139 -15.41 9.78 -20.40
C PRO A 139 -15.31 8.28 -20.74
N PRO A 140 -15.54 7.91 -22.00
CA PRO A 140 -15.34 6.53 -22.46
C PRO A 140 -13.90 6.05 -22.30
N MET A 141 -13.72 4.72 -22.25
CA MET A 141 -12.42 4.03 -22.27
C MET A 141 -11.55 4.24 -21.02
N LEU A 142 -12.15 4.61 -19.90
CA LEU A 142 -11.49 4.66 -18.59
C LEU A 142 -11.75 3.41 -17.75
N GLN A 143 -10.87 3.21 -16.80
CA GLN A 143 -11.09 2.37 -15.63
C GLN A 143 -10.80 3.20 -14.38
N GLY A 144 -11.63 3.07 -13.38
CA GLY A 144 -11.41 3.75 -12.11
C GLY A 144 -12.16 3.08 -10.98
N LEU A 145 -11.97 3.65 -9.81
CA LEU A 145 -12.71 3.24 -8.62
C LEU A 145 -12.95 4.43 -7.69
N LEU A 146 -13.92 4.25 -6.81
CA LEU A 146 -14.34 5.19 -5.78
C LEU A 146 -14.32 4.46 -4.45
N ASP A 147 -13.48 4.91 -3.53
CA ASP A 147 -13.39 4.37 -2.18
C ASP A 147 -13.72 5.45 -1.14
N ASP A 148 -14.20 5.01 0.01
CA ASP A 148 -14.28 5.85 1.18
C ASP A 148 -12.91 5.92 1.91
N PHE A 149 -12.83 6.73 2.95
CA PHE A 149 -11.54 6.93 3.65
C PHE A 149 -11.11 5.76 4.54
N TRP A 150 -11.86 4.66 4.55
CA TRP A 150 -11.43 3.36 5.08
C TRP A 150 -11.01 2.37 3.97
N HIS A 151 -10.76 2.85 2.75
CA HIS A 151 -10.57 2.02 1.55
C HIS A 151 -11.74 1.08 1.26
N ARG A 152 -12.93 1.37 1.76
CA ARG A 152 -14.12 0.60 1.41
C ARG A 152 -14.66 1.11 0.09
N PRO A 153 -14.87 0.23 -0.90
CA PRO A 153 -15.47 0.63 -2.16
C PRO A 153 -16.88 1.20 -1.94
N LEU A 154 -17.19 2.31 -2.60
CA LEU A 154 -18.52 2.90 -2.50
C LEU A 154 -19.56 1.93 -3.05
N VAL A 155 -20.72 1.82 -2.37
CA VAL A 155 -21.83 0.97 -2.83
C VAL A 155 -22.54 1.64 -3.99
N GLY A 156 -22.47 1.01 -5.14
CA GLY A 156 -23.04 1.46 -6.41
C GLY A 156 -24.40 0.84 -6.73
N PRO A 157 -24.87 0.97 -7.99
CA PRO A 157 -26.14 0.42 -8.43
C PRO A 157 -26.21 -1.10 -8.27
N GLU A 158 -27.43 -1.61 -8.12
CA GLU A 158 -27.69 -3.05 -8.11
C GLU A 158 -27.46 -3.67 -9.49
N LYS A 159 -26.86 -4.85 -9.51
CA LYS A 159 -26.66 -5.68 -10.70
C LYS A 159 -27.86 -6.62 -10.91
N PRO A 160 -28.00 -7.22 -12.10
CA PRO A 160 -29.07 -8.17 -12.39
C PRO A 160 -29.11 -9.41 -11.47
N ASP A 161 -28.00 -9.76 -10.83
CA ASP A 161 -27.88 -10.87 -9.88
C ASP A 161 -28.25 -10.50 -8.44
N GLY A 162 -28.69 -9.26 -8.21
CA GLY A 162 -29.08 -8.74 -6.89
C GLY A 162 -27.89 -8.25 -6.03
N THR A 163 -26.66 -8.35 -6.52
CA THR A 163 -25.49 -7.73 -5.87
C THR A 163 -25.30 -6.30 -6.36
N ASN A 164 -24.45 -5.52 -5.68
CA ASN A 164 -24.13 -4.17 -6.09
C ASN A 164 -22.81 -4.09 -6.88
N PHE A 165 -22.67 -3.05 -7.70
CA PHE A 165 -21.34 -2.58 -8.09
C PHE A 165 -20.66 -2.00 -6.85
N LEU A 166 -19.36 -2.27 -6.68
CA LEU A 166 -18.59 -1.87 -5.51
C LEU A 166 -17.34 -1.12 -5.97
N GLY A 167 -17.35 0.20 -5.85
CA GLY A 167 -16.28 1.12 -6.18
C GLY A 167 -16.05 1.33 -7.68
N ASP A 168 -16.15 0.32 -8.50
CA ASP A 168 -15.72 0.37 -9.90
C ASP A 168 -16.51 1.36 -10.76
N ILE A 169 -15.78 2.15 -11.56
CA ILE A 169 -16.28 3.01 -12.65
C ILE A 169 -15.54 2.67 -13.96
N GLY A 170 -16.12 3.01 -15.08
CA GLY A 170 -15.53 2.69 -16.39
C GLY A 170 -15.67 1.21 -16.77
N PHE A 171 -14.63 0.59 -17.31
CA PHE A 171 -14.70 -0.79 -17.83
C PHE A 171 -15.29 -1.83 -16.88
N PRO A 172 -14.88 -1.92 -15.61
CA PRO A 172 -15.51 -2.85 -14.67
C PRO A 172 -16.79 -2.29 -14.07
N GLY A 173 -17.07 -1.01 -14.23
CA GLY A 173 -18.23 -0.32 -13.68
C GLY A 173 -19.53 -0.55 -14.47
N PRO A 174 -20.63 0.11 -14.06
CA PRO A 174 -21.94 -0.05 -14.68
C PRO A 174 -22.01 0.47 -16.12
N ASP A 175 -21.21 1.44 -16.49
CA ASP A 175 -21.12 2.01 -17.85
C ASP A 175 -20.37 1.11 -18.85
N ARG A 176 -19.63 0.11 -18.37
CA ARG A 176 -18.87 -0.84 -19.19
C ARG A 176 -17.89 -0.14 -20.15
N GLY A 177 -17.25 0.94 -19.70
CA GLY A 177 -16.29 1.72 -20.48
C GLY A 177 -16.90 2.60 -21.56
N LYS A 178 -18.21 2.79 -21.57
CA LYS A 178 -18.91 3.69 -22.52
C LYS A 178 -18.89 5.14 -22.08
N GLY A 179 -18.49 5.39 -20.85
CA GLY A 179 -18.64 6.67 -20.17
C GLY A 179 -20.03 6.88 -19.60
N GLY A 180 -20.17 7.79 -18.66
CA GLY A 180 -21.45 8.07 -18.02
C GLY A 180 -21.32 9.01 -16.84
N LYS A 181 -22.47 9.38 -16.31
CA LYS A 181 -22.54 10.24 -15.13
C LYS A 181 -22.77 9.43 -13.88
N TYR A 182 -21.93 9.64 -12.92
CA TYR A 182 -21.97 9.03 -11.60
C TYR A 182 -22.30 10.13 -10.60
N VAL A 183 -23.12 9.82 -9.60
CA VAL A 183 -23.33 10.72 -8.47
C VAL A 183 -22.93 10.04 -7.19
N ILE A 184 -22.03 10.68 -6.44
CA ILE A 184 -21.57 10.22 -5.13
C ILE A 184 -22.38 10.95 -4.08
N ILE A 185 -23.03 10.21 -3.20
CA ILE A 185 -23.84 10.73 -2.10
C ILE A 185 -23.30 10.24 -0.75
N PRO A 186 -23.40 11.04 0.31
CA PRO A 186 -23.18 10.53 1.66
C PRO A 186 -24.32 9.58 2.06
N GLU A 187 -23.99 8.58 2.87
CA GLU A 187 -24.99 7.69 3.45
C GLU A 187 -26.09 8.47 4.18
N GLY A 188 -27.34 8.09 3.94
CA GLY A 188 -28.51 8.77 4.50
C GLY A 188 -28.99 10.01 3.74
N TYR A 189 -28.40 10.36 2.59
CA TYR A 189 -28.88 11.46 1.74
C TYR A 189 -30.34 11.26 1.30
N LYS A 190 -31.16 12.33 1.39
CA LYS A 190 -32.62 12.31 1.09
C LYS A 190 -33.01 13.27 -0.04
N GLY A 191 -32.05 13.94 -0.66
CA GLY A 191 -32.32 14.87 -1.76
C GLY A 191 -32.73 14.15 -3.05
N LYS A 192 -33.11 14.93 -4.05
CA LYS A 192 -33.46 14.40 -5.37
C LYS A 192 -32.21 14.01 -6.14
N LEU A 193 -32.27 12.87 -6.81
CA LEU A 193 -31.19 12.38 -7.67
C LEU A 193 -31.66 12.35 -9.13
N PRO A 194 -30.75 12.64 -10.09
CA PRO A 194 -31.03 12.46 -11.51
C PRO A 194 -31.30 10.98 -11.84
N LYS A 195 -32.28 10.72 -12.70
CA LYS A 195 -32.72 9.34 -12.98
C LYS A 195 -31.71 8.50 -13.78
N ASP A 196 -30.89 9.18 -14.62
CA ASP A 196 -29.99 8.52 -15.57
C ASP A 196 -28.53 8.51 -15.07
N TYR A 197 -28.31 8.71 -13.77
CA TYR A 197 -26.99 8.70 -13.15
C TYR A 197 -26.78 7.42 -12.35
N TYR A 198 -25.56 6.90 -12.36
CA TYR A 198 -25.14 5.80 -11.49
C TYR A 198 -24.90 6.34 -10.08
N VAL A 199 -25.71 5.88 -9.12
CA VAL A 199 -25.64 6.38 -7.74
C VAL A 199 -24.69 5.53 -6.92
N TYR A 200 -23.71 6.20 -6.30
CA TYR A 200 -22.74 5.58 -5.38
C TYR A 200 -22.86 6.22 -3.99
N THR A 201 -22.88 5.39 -2.96
CA THR A 201 -23.03 5.84 -1.57
C THR A 201 -21.75 5.66 -0.79
N SER A 202 -21.27 6.75 -0.16
CA SER A 202 -20.11 6.75 0.72
C SER A 202 -20.53 6.69 2.18
N LYS A 203 -19.85 5.86 2.97
CA LYS A 203 -20.02 5.80 4.45
C LYS A 203 -19.19 6.87 5.17
N THR A 204 -18.21 7.49 4.51
CA THR A 204 -17.43 8.61 5.03
C THR A 204 -17.71 9.90 4.27
N ASN A 205 -17.34 11.06 4.85
CA ASN A 205 -17.35 12.33 4.13
C ASN A 205 -16.24 12.38 3.08
N GLY A 206 -15.08 11.82 3.42
CA GLY A 206 -13.97 11.68 2.51
C GLY A 206 -14.24 10.65 1.42
N VAL A 207 -13.87 10.99 0.18
CA VAL A 207 -13.99 10.11 -0.99
C VAL A 207 -12.67 10.15 -1.75
N PHE A 208 -12.15 8.99 -2.07
CA PHE A 208 -11.02 8.81 -2.98
C PHE A 208 -11.53 8.53 -4.38
N ILE A 209 -11.03 9.30 -5.35
CA ILE A 209 -11.38 9.21 -6.75
C ILE A 209 -10.13 8.79 -7.51
N PHE A 210 -10.10 7.56 -7.96
CA PHE A 210 -8.94 6.98 -8.61
C PHE A 210 -9.26 6.56 -10.03
N GLN A 211 -8.40 6.94 -10.98
CA GLN A 211 -8.58 6.62 -12.39
C GLN A 211 -7.31 6.14 -13.04
N ARG A 212 -7.48 5.30 -14.04
CA ARG A 212 -6.43 4.73 -14.87
C ARG A 212 -6.71 5.02 -16.33
N GLY A 213 -5.77 5.71 -16.98
CA GLY A 213 -5.73 5.87 -18.42
C GLY A 213 -4.85 4.79 -19.05
N PHE A 214 -5.34 4.18 -20.14
CA PHE A 214 -4.62 3.13 -20.84
C PHE A 214 -3.95 3.67 -22.11
N PHE A 215 -2.80 3.09 -22.43
CA PHE A 215 -2.04 3.31 -23.65
C PHE A 215 -1.63 1.96 -24.24
N LYS A 216 -1.24 1.94 -25.51
CA LYS A 216 -0.84 0.70 -26.20
C LYS A 216 0.67 0.53 -26.30
N SER A 217 1.42 1.61 -26.13
CA SER A 217 2.88 1.64 -26.15
C SER A 217 3.38 2.59 -25.08
N VAL A 218 4.50 2.25 -24.46
CA VAL A 218 5.21 3.12 -23.52
C VAL A 218 5.78 4.39 -24.17
N ASP A 219 5.85 4.42 -25.49
CA ASP A 219 6.31 5.57 -26.29
C ASP A 219 5.18 6.55 -26.65
N ASP A 220 3.91 6.16 -26.43
CA ASP A 220 2.73 6.99 -26.68
C ASP A 220 1.75 6.93 -25.50
N LEU A 221 1.98 7.79 -24.51
CA LEU A 221 1.19 7.89 -23.29
C LEU A 221 -0.01 8.85 -23.41
N GLU A 222 -0.01 9.70 -24.46
CA GLU A 222 -1.00 10.77 -24.64
C GLU A 222 -2.46 10.28 -24.61
N PRO A 223 -2.84 9.13 -25.22
CA PRO A 223 -4.21 8.63 -25.14
C PRO A 223 -4.67 8.35 -23.70
N GLY A 224 -3.79 7.82 -22.85
CA GLY A 224 -4.07 7.57 -21.44
C GLY A 224 -4.22 8.86 -20.64
N VAL A 225 -3.36 9.84 -20.89
CA VAL A 225 -3.41 11.17 -20.25
C VAL A 225 -4.70 11.90 -20.62
N LYS A 226 -5.01 12.02 -21.91
CA LYS A 226 -6.26 12.63 -22.40
C LYS A 226 -7.51 11.93 -21.85
N GLY A 227 -7.43 10.60 -21.70
CA GLY A 227 -8.53 9.83 -21.11
C GLY A 227 -8.84 10.32 -19.69
N VAL A 228 -7.85 10.38 -18.81
CA VAL A 228 -8.06 10.80 -17.41
C VAL A 228 -8.37 12.29 -17.29
N GLU A 229 -7.79 13.17 -18.11
CA GLU A 229 -8.08 14.61 -18.14
C GLU A 229 -9.46 14.93 -18.73
N GLY A 230 -10.11 13.97 -19.35
CA GLY A 230 -11.48 14.11 -19.84
C GLY A 230 -12.55 14.08 -18.75
N ILE A 231 -12.23 13.68 -17.51
CA ILE A 231 -13.18 13.65 -16.41
C ILE A 231 -13.62 15.06 -16.02
N LYS A 232 -14.90 15.18 -15.60
CA LYS A 232 -15.39 16.39 -14.96
C LYS A 232 -16.00 16.02 -13.61
N ILE A 233 -15.64 16.80 -12.58
CA ILE A 233 -16.17 16.62 -11.24
C ILE A 233 -16.81 17.95 -10.81
N TYR A 234 -18.05 17.88 -10.33
CA TYR A 234 -18.78 19.08 -9.92
C TYR A 234 -19.85 18.74 -8.88
N PRO A 235 -20.23 19.68 -7.99
CA PRO A 235 -21.34 19.48 -7.08
C PRO A 235 -22.64 19.20 -7.81
N LEU A 236 -23.49 18.32 -7.25
CA LEU A 236 -24.83 18.06 -7.80
C LEU A 236 -25.67 19.33 -7.79
N GLU A 237 -25.50 20.17 -6.77
CA GLU A 237 -26.15 21.46 -6.61
C GLU A 237 -25.08 22.53 -6.35
N GLY A 238 -25.25 23.70 -6.97
CA GLY A 238 -24.31 24.82 -6.81
C GLY A 238 -23.41 25.05 -8.02
N GLU A 239 -22.41 25.91 -7.85
CA GLU A 239 -21.51 26.31 -8.92
C GLU A 239 -20.31 25.37 -9.04
N ALA A 240 -20.03 24.94 -10.25
CA ALA A 240 -18.87 24.08 -10.55
C ALA A 240 -17.58 24.91 -10.65
N LYS A 241 -16.52 24.44 -10.01
CA LYS A 241 -15.16 24.95 -10.26
C LYS A 241 -14.59 24.30 -11.52
N PRO A 242 -13.74 25.01 -12.29
CA PRO A 242 -12.95 24.36 -13.34
C PRO A 242 -12.12 23.21 -12.78
N MET A 243 -11.94 22.16 -13.57
CA MET A 243 -10.99 21.09 -13.22
C MET A 243 -9.56 21.65 -13.21
N ASP A 244 -8.79 21.22 -12.24
CA ASP A 244 -7.40 21.56 -12.01
C ASP A 244 -6.56 20.28 -12.06
N PHE A 245 -5.97 19.99 -13.21
CA PHE A 245 -5.13 18.83 -13.44
C PHE A 245 -3.67 19.18 -13.16
N GLN A 246 -3.10 18.57 -12.11
CA GLN A 246 -1.72 18.78 -11.69
C GLN A 246 -0.84 17.67 -12.29
N HIS A 247 0.15 18.04 -13.12
CA HIS A 247 1.12 17.11 -13.70
C HIS A 247 2.13 16.69 -12.63
N ALA A 248 2.07 15.42 -12.21
CA ALA A 248 2.67 14.93 -10.99
C ALA A 248 3.93 14.07 -11.17
N SER A 249 4.21 13.56 -12.38
CA SER A 249 5.24 12.53 -12.58
C SER A 249 6.67 12.93 -12.22
N ASP A 250 7.02 14.20 -12.37
CA ASP A 250 8.38 14.71 -12.09
C ASP A 250 8.45 15.56 -10.81
N VAL A 251 7.42 15.49 -9.97
CA VAL A 251 7.34 16.25 -8.71
C VAL A 251 7.48 15.31 -7.53
N ASP A 252 8.44 15.58 -6.66
CA ASP A 252 8.63 14.80 -5.44
C ASP A 252 7.43 14.95 -4.51
N SER A 253 6.87 13.83 -4.10
CA SER A 253 5.75 13.81 -3.15
C SER A 253 5.84 12.61 -2.22
N ASP A 254 5.42 12.80 -0.97
CA ASP A 254 5.38 11.77 0.05
C ASP A 254 3.93 11.63 0.56
N ALA A 255 3.37 10.48 0.33
CA ALA A 255 2.00 10.12 0.67
C ALA A 255 1.94 8.93 1.66
N LEU A 256 3.03 8.65 2.36
CA LEU A 256 3.08 7.60 3.37
C LEU A 256 2.65 8.10 4.75
N PHE A 257 2.18 7.18 5.55
CA PHE A 257 1.97 7.39 6.99
C PHE A 257 3.24 7.06 7.77
N ALA A 258 3.47 7.80 8.85
CA ALA A 258 4.59 7.55 9.74
C ALA A 258 4.34 6.35 10.68
N HIS A 259 5.41 5.82 11.25
CA HIS A 259 5.38 4.76 12.26
C HIS A 259 5.97 5.23 13.60
N ASP A 260 5.65 6.47 13.95
CA ASP A 260 5.97 7.12 15.21
C ASP A 260 4.72 7.76 15.83
N PHE A 261 4.89 8.64 16.81
CA PHE A 261 3.77 9.34 17.46
C PHE A 261 2.87 10.10 16.46
N SER A 262 3.43 10.61 15.36
CA SER A 262 2.67 11.38 14.36
C SER A 262 1.56 10.56 13.66
N TYR A 263 1.65 9.22 13.68
CA TYR A 263 0.56 8.35 13.23
C TYR A 263 -0.75 8.62 13.98
N TYR A 264 -0.69 8.74 15.32
CA TYR A 264 -1.89 9.01 16.14
C TYR A 264 -2.36 10.45 16.00
N GLU A 265 -1.46 11.40 15.74
CA GLU A 265 -1.85 12.77 15.38
C GLU A 265 -2.62 12.78 14.05
N MET A 266 -2.15 12.03 13.06
CA MET A 266 -2.84 11.86 11.77
C MET A 266 -4.19 11.16 11.93
N LEU A 267 -4.25 10.06 12.70
CA LEU A 267 -5.50 9.39 13.03
C LEU A 267 -6.48 10.36 13.74
N ASN A 268 -5.99 11.16 14.69
CA ASN A 268 -6.85 12.16 15.33
C ASN A 268 -7.38 13.18 14.33
N ARG A 269 -6.54 13.74 13.41
CA ARG A 269 -7.02 14.66 12.37
C ARG A 269 -8.10 14.02 11.49
N PHE A 270 -7.92 12.76 11.11
CA PHE A 270 -8.94 12.01 10.38
C PHE A 270 -10.24 11.91 11.17
N ILE A 271 -10.21 11.46 12.44
CA ILE A 271 -11.37 11.34 13.32
C ILE A 271 -12.07 12.69 13.53
N GLN A 272 -11.32 13.80 13.64
CA GLN A 272 -11.93 15.14 13.74
C GLN A 272 -12.59 15.59 12.44
N SER A 273 -12.10 15.19 11.28
CA SER A 273 -12.61 15.65 9.97
C SER A 273 -13.77 14.80 9.43
N ASP A 274 -13.87 13.53 9.79
CA ASP A 274 -14.84 12.61 9.19
C ASP A 274 -15.91 12.12 10.17
N ARG A 275 -16.88 11.35 9.68
CA ARG A 275 -17.93 10.70 10.46
C ARG A 275 -17.33 9.57 11.31
N VAL A 276 -17.96 9.31 12.46
CA VAL A 276 -17.56 8.24 13.38
C VAL A 276 -18.71 7.26 13.70
N ASP A 277 -19.90 7.52 13.19
CA ASP A 277 -21.09 6.69 13.41
C ASP A 277 -21.07 5.34 12.68
N ASN A 278 -20.11 5.18 11.76
CA ASN A 278 -19.83 3.95 11.01
C ASN A 278 -18.59 3.19 11.49
N ILE A 279 -18.04 3.57 12.65
CA ILE A 279 -16.90 2.91 13.31
C ILE A 279 -17.45 1.93 14.34
N ASP A 280 -16.85 0.73 14.42
CA ASP A 280 -17.15 -0.24 15.46
C ASP A 280 -17.06 0.40 16.86
N PRO A 281 -18.12 0.33 17.69
CA PRO A 281 -18.14 1.01 19.00
C PRO A 281 -17.04 0.57 19.95
N TYR A 282 -16.60 -0.70 19.86
CA TYR A 282 -15.51 -1.21 20.70
C TYR A 282 -14.17 -0.58 20.28
N MET A 283 -13.88 -0.53 18.99
CA MET A 283 -12.66 0.11 18.46
C MET A 283 -12.68 1.63 18.70
N HIS A 284 -13.86 2.26 18.63
CA HIS A 284 -14.00 3.66 19.04
C HIS A 284 -13.68 3.85 20.52
N GLY A 285 -14.08 2.90 21.39
CA GLY A 285 -13.69 2.85 22.80
C GLY A 285 -12.17 2.67 22.99
N MET A 286 -11.52 1.86 22.15
CA MET A 286 -10.07 1.68 22.18
C MET A 286 -9.34 3.00 21.84
N MET A 287 -9.76 3.72 20.80
CA MET A 287 -9.24 5.05 20.46
C MET A 287 -9.46 6.05 21.60
N ALA A 288 -10.67 6.06 22.18
CA ALA A 288 -10.99 6.94 23.30
C ALA A 288 -10.11 6.69 24.52
N ALA A 289 -9.71 5.42 24.77
CA ALA A 289 -8.84 5.03 25.87
C ALA A 289 -7.39 5.52 25.71
N ILE A 290 -6.96 5.85 24.49
CA ILE A 290 -5.66 6.48 24.21
C ILE A 290 -5.77 7.98 23.95
N GLY A 291 -6.94 8.58 24.23
CA GLY A 291 -7.17 10.03 24.18
C GLY A 291 -7.75 10.55 22.87
N ILE A 292 -7.97 9.72 21.83
CA ILE A 292 -8.52 10.14 20.54
C ILE A 292 -10.06 10.06 20.59
N LYS A 293 -10.73 11.21 20.61
CA LYS A 293 -12.19 11.32 20.68
C LYS A 293 -12.68 12.40 19.74
N LYS A 294 -13.74 12.12 18.97
CA LYS A 294 -14.42 13.12 18.14
C LYS A 294 -14.89 14.30 18.96
N GLY A 295 -14.55 15.52 18.52
CA GLY A 295 -14.94 16.77 19.18
C GLY A 295 -14.16 17.08 20.47
N ALA A 296 -13.05 16.38 20.75
CA ALA A 296 -12.16 16.65 21.88
C ALA A 296 -10.71 16.87 21.40
N ASP A 297 -9.97 17.66 22.16
CA ASP A 297 -8.55 17.87 21.91
C ASP A 297 -7.75 16.62 22.25
N PHE A 298 -6.77 16.31 21.40
CA PHE A 298 -5.82 15.23 21.62
C PHE A 298 -4.54 15.78 22.25
N ASN A 299 -4.46 15.75 23.57
CA ASN A 299 -3.38 16.33 24.36
C ASN A 299 -2.70 15.29 25.28
N PRO A 300 -2.02 14.26 24.74
CA PRO A 300 -1.33 13.28 25.53
C PRO A 300 -0.14 13.91 26.31
N THR A 301 0.09 13.42 27.53
CA THR A 301 1.26 13.79 28.33
C THR A 301 2.56 13.38 27.65
N ALA A 302 3.71 13.87 28.12
CA ALA A 302 5.01 13.47 27.56
C ALA A 302 5.23 11.95 27.62
N ARG A 303 4.81 11.29 28.71
CA ARG A 303 4.92 9.83 28.84
C ARG A 303 3.98 9.07 27.91
N GLU A 304 2.76 9.55 27.75
CA GLU A 304 1.81 8.96 26.79
C GLU A 304 2.30 9.12 25.33
N LYS A 305 2.90 10.26 24.96
CA LYS A 305 3.53 10.45 23.63
C LYS A 305 4.65 9.45 23.40
N GLU A 306 5.49 9.22 24.38
CA GLU A 306 6.57 8.22 24.30
C GLU A 306 5.99 6.81 24.10
N LEU A 307 4.98 6.42 24.87
CA LEU A 307 4.32 5.12 24.74
C LEU A 307 3.63 4.96 23.38
N LEU A 308 2.96 6.00 22.91
CA LEU A 308 2.33 6.01 21.57
C LEU A 308 3.37 5.85 20.45
N GLY A 309 4.50 6.56 20.53
CA GLY A 309 5.59 6.41 19.56
C GLY A 309 6.16 4.99 19.54
N GLN A 310 6.43 4.42 20.71
CA GLN A 310 6.90 3.03 20.83
C GLN A 310 5.86 2.02 20.33
N ALA A 311 4.57 2.26 20.59
CA ALA A 311 3.48 1.41 20.13
C ALA A 311 3.35 1.47 18.60
N ALA A 312 3.48 2.65 17.98
CA ALA A 312 3.43 2.80 16.53
C ALA A 312 4.58 2.04 15.84
N GLU A 313 5.81 2.22 16.32
CA GLU A 313 6.97 1.50 15.78
C GLU A 313 6.83 -0.02 15.93
N THR A 314 6.35 -0.49 17.10
CA THR A 314 6.12 -1.90 17.36
C THR A 314 5.02 -2.48 16.47
N ALA A 315 3.90 -1.78 16.34
CA ALA A 315 2.78 -2.20 15.50
C ALA A 315 3.16 -2.24 14.02
N TRP A 316 3.95 -1.28 13.55
CA TRP A 316 4.51 -1.28 12.20
C TRP A 316 5.36 -2.54 11.95
N LYS A 317 6.28 -2.86 12.87
CA LYS A 317 7.09 -4.09 12.79
C LYS A 317 6.23 -5.35 12.80
N MET A 318 5.17 -5.40 13.62
CA MET A 318 4.22 -6.51 13.65
C MET A 318 3.49 -6.65 12.30
N ALA A 319 2.99 -5.56 11.72
CA ALA A 319 2.32 -5.59 10.43
C ALA A 319 3.27 -6.01 9.29
N LYS A 320 4.53 -5.54 9.30
CA LYS A 320 5.57 -5.99 8.35
C LYS A 320 5.91 -7.48 8.54
N THR A 321 5.92 -7.97 9.78
CA THR A 321 6.13 -9.40 10.07
C THR A 321 4.98 -10.25 9.53
N ILE A 322 3.73 -9.85 9.77
CA ILE A 322 2.54 -10.51 9.20
C ILE A 322 2.66 -10.54 7.67
N SER A 323 3.00 -9.42 7.05
CA SER A 323 3.08 -9.32 5.60
C SER A 323 4.22 -10.16 5.01
N GLY A 324 5.42 -10.10 5.61
CA GLY A 324 6.58 -10.88 5.15
C GLY A 324 6.45 -12.40 5.32
N ASN A 325 5.59 -12.84 6.24
CA ASN A 325 5.30 -14.23 6.52
C ASN A 325 3.86 -14.65 6.17
N PHE A 326 3.21 -13.91 5.28
CA PHE A 326 1.82 -14.22 4.89
C PHE A 326 1.70 -15.58 4.18
N ASP A 327 2.80 -16.14 3.70
CA ASP A 327 2.91 -17.52 3.20
C ASP A 327 2.68 -18.60 4.27
N GLU A 328 2.76 -18.25 5.54
CA GLU A 328 2.49 -19.13 6.70
C GLU A 328 1.02 -19.08 7.15
N GLU A 329 0.25 -18.08 6.70
CA GLU A 329 -1.17 -17.97 7.01
C GLU A 329 -2.00 -19.02 6.27
N PRO A 330 -3.09 -19.53 6.87
CA PRO A 330 -4.04 -20.37 6.15
C PRO A 330 -4.52 -19.66 4.87
N ASP A 331 -4.43 -20.34 3.74
CA ASP A 331 -4.80 -19.79 2.43
C ASP A 331 -4.01 -18.52 2.00
N GLY A 332 -2.85 -18.25 2.60
CA GLY A 332 -1.96 -17.16 2.20
C GLY A 332 -1.27 -17.41 0.86
N LEU A 333 -0.92 -18.66 0.54
CA LEU A 333 -0.24 -19.01 -0.71
C LEU A 333 -1.20 -19.13 -1.90
N TRP A 334 -0.90 -18.45 -2.99
CA TRP A 334 -1.64 -18.60 -4.25
C TRP A 334 -1.45 -20.01 -4.86
N TRP A 335 -0.22 -20.53 -4.84
CA TRP A 335 0.12 -21.93 -5.17
C TRP A 335 0.84 -22.55 -3.98
N LYS A 336 0.35 -23.70 -3.51
CA LYS A 336 0.89 -24.39 -2.33
C LYS A 336 2.37 -24.83 -2.48
N ASP A 337 2.85 -24.92 -3.72
CA ASP A 337 4.21 -25.31 -4.08
C ASP A 337 5.07 -24.14 -4.57
N ARG A 338 4.70 -22.90 -4.24
CA ARG A 338 5.40 -21.66 -4.61
C ARG A 338 5.44 -20.68 -3.43
N LYS A 339 6.27 -19.64 -3.56
CA LYS A 339 6.41 -18.56 -2.56
C LYS A 339 5.54 -17.33 -2.85
N TRP A 340 4.62 -17.44 -3.80
CA TRP A 340 3.71 -16.38 -4.14
C TRP A 340 2.51 -16.36 -3.19
N VAL A 341 2.34 -15.24 -2.52
CA VAL A 341 1.18 -15.00 -1.65
C VAL A 341 0.10 -14.24 -2.39
N ALA A 342 -1.14 -14.50 -2.03
CA ALA A 342 -2.27 -13.74 -2.51
C ALA A 342 -2.18 -12.29 -2.01
N HIS A 343 -2.80 -11.39 -2.76
CA HIS A 343 -2.81 -9.96 -2.41
C HIS A 343 -3.52 -9.70 -1.07
N ALA A 344 -4.48 -10.55 -0.71
CA ALA A 344 -5.11 -10.57 0.60
C ALA A 344 -5.55 -12.00 1.00
N HIS A 345 -6.25 -12.75 0.14
CA HIS A 345 -6.71 -14.12 0.41
C HIS A 345 -6.81 -14.95 -0.86
N THR A 346 -6.64 -16.28 -0.79
CA THR A 346 -6.68 -17.14 -1.97
C THR A 346 -8.07 -17.61 -2.36
N ASN A 347 -9.04 -17.55 -1.45
CA ASN A 347 -10.41 -17.92 -1.75
C ASN A 347 -11.18 -16.73 -2.32
N LEU A 348 -10.96 -16.44 -3.61
CA LEU A 348 -11.51 -15.26 -4.28
C LEU A 348 -13.04 -15.21 -4.33
N ASP A 349 -13.75 -16.33 -4.31
CA ASP A 349 -15.21 -16.34 -4.41
C ASP A 349 -15.89 -16.02 -3.07
N ASP A 350 -15.37 -16.55 -1.96
CA ASP A 350 -15.81 -16.18 -0.60
C ASP A 350 -15.25 -14.80 -0.22
N PHE A 351 -14.06 -14.46 -0.72
CA PHE A 351 -13.27 -13.30 -0.39
C PHE A 351 -13.89 -11.97 -0.85
N MET A 352 -14.50 -11.94 -2.03
CA MET A 352 -15.07 -10.71 -2.58
C MET A 352 -16.21 -10.15 -1.73
N HIS A 353 -17.01 -11.01 -1.16
CA HIS A 353 -18.09 -10.59 -0.28
C HIS A 353 -17.56 -10.16 1.10
N THR A 354 -16.46 -10.75 1.57
CA THR A 354 -15.90 -10.48 2.90
C THR A 354 -15.00 -9.27 2.94
N LEU A 355 -14.21 -9.03 1.89
CA LEU A 355 -13.32 -7.87 1.83
C LEU A 355 -14.08 -6.55 1.70
N ILE A 356 -15.06 -6.53 0.84
CA ILE A 356 -15.64 -5.30 0.32
C ILE A 356 -16.84 -4.87 1.17
N ASP A 357 -17.77 -5.79 1.43
CA ASP A 357 -18.99 -5.47 2.18
C ASP A 357 -18.77 -5.46 3.69
N GLU A 358 -17.88 -6.30 4.19
CA GLU A 358 -17.76 -6.63 5.60
C GLU A 358 -16.34 -6.47 6.17
N GLU A 359 -15.47 -5.68 5.55
CA GLU A 359 -14.15 -5.34 6.05
C GLU A 359 -13.30 -6.58 6.44
N PHE A 360 -13.08 -7.50 5.50
CA PHE A 360 -12.34 -8.76 5.72
C PHE A 360 -13.07 -9.78 6.63
N ARG A 361 -14.39 -9.72 6.72
CA ARG A 361 -15.16 -10.63 7.55
C ARG A 361 -15.31 -11.99 6.87
N ASP A 362 -14.91 -13.05 7.57
CA ASP A 362 -15.23 -14.42 7.19
C ASP A 362 -16.71 -14.70 7.47
N ARG A 363 -17.50 -14.98 6.43
CA ARG A 363 -18.95 -15.25 6.55
C ARG A 363 -19.27 -16.55 7.25
N LYS A 364 -18.35 -17.54 7.25
CA LYS A 364 -18.58 -18.84 7.90
C LYS A 364 -18.41 -18.74 9.40
N THR A 365 -17.40 -18.02 9.84
CA THR A 365 -17.01 -17.92 11.25
C THR A 365 -17.42 -16.59 11.89
N GLY A 366 -17.70 -15.57 11.06
CA GLY A 366 -18.17 -14.24 11.49
C GLY A 366 -17.11 -13.32 12.05
N HIS A 367 -15.81 -13.71 12.03
CA HIS A 367 -14.72 -12.85 12.47
C HIS A 367 -14.13 -12.03 11.32
N THR A 368 -13.53 -10.88 11.62
CA THR A 368 -12.68 -10.14 10.70
C THR A 368 -11.29 -10.77 10.69
N ASP A 369 -10.76 -11.10 9.50
CA ASP A 369 -9.37 -11.53 9.35
C ASP A 369 -8.43 -10.32 9.52
N VAL A 370 -8.00 -10.10 10.74
CA VAL A 370 -7.16 -8.95 11.11
C VAL A 370 -5.76 -9.03 10.52
N ASN A 371 -5.24 -10.26 10.28
CA ASN A 371 -3.92 -10.45 9.66
C ASN A 371 -3.97 -10.14 8.17
N ALA A 372 -4.98 -10.60 7.44
CA ALA A 372 -5.17 -10.24 6.04
C ALA A 372 -5.39 -8.73 5.86
N LYS A 373 -6.15 -8.09 6.77
CA LYS A 373 -6.34 -6.64 6.77
C LYS A 373 -5.03 -5.88 7.01
N ALA A 374 -4.22 -6.31 7.99
CA ALA A 374 -2.91 -5.72 8.27
C ALA A 374 -1.94 -5.92 7.09
N HIS A 375 -1.88 -7.14 6.52
CA HIS A 375 -1.09 -7.45 5.34
C HIS A 375 -1.46 -6.54 4.16
N MET A 376 -2.75 -6.36 3.90
CA MET A 376 -3.21 -5.51 2.81
C MET A 376 -2.77 -4.06 3.02
N TYR A 377 -3.08 -3.44 4.13
CA TYR A 377 -2.94 -1.98 4.27
C TYR A 377 -1.60 -1.50 4.79
N ILE A 378 -0.70 -2.39 5.19
CA ILE A 378 0.70 -2.01 5.48
C ILE A 378 1.51 -1.79 4.19
N ASN A 379 1.14 -2.46 3.11
CA ASN A 379 1.88 -2.41 1.83
C ASN A 379 1.05 -1.91 0.65
N HIS A 380 -0.29 -1.98 0.71
CA HIS A 380 -1.17 -1.71 -0.42
C HIS A 380 -2.23 -0.67 -0.06
N TYR A 381 -2.97 -0.23 -1.06
CA TYR A 381 -4.10 0.70 -0.92
C TYR A 381 -5.19 0.38 -1.91
N SER A 382 -6.41 0.83 -1.60
CA SER A 382 -7.57 0.75 -2.47
C SER A 382 -8.04 -0.67 -2.80
N ILE A 383 -9.33 -0.86 -2.83
CA ILE A 383 -9.96 -2.14 -3.17
C ILE A 383 -11.15 -1.86 -4.09
N SER A 384 -11.35 -2.70 -5.11
CA SER A 384 -12.58 -2.70 -5.91
C SER A 384 -12.91 -4.09 -6.41
N THR A 385 -14.13 -4.27 -6.91
CA THR A 385 -14.55 -5.52 -7.53
C THR A 385 -13.62 -5.91 -8.69
N GLY A 386 -13.26 -4.97 -9.56
CA GLY A 386 -12.35 -5.22 -10.68
C GLY A 386 -10.94 -5.64 -10.28
N MET A 387 -10.50 -5.24 -9.08
CA MET A 387 -9.20 -5.66 -8.52
C MET A 387 -9.27 -7.04 -7.87
N MET A 388 -10.35 -7.36 -7.18
CA MET A 388 -10.40 -8.49 -6.26
C MET A 388 -11.28 -9.66 -6.74
N SER A 389 -12.33 -9.44 -7.56
CA SER A 389 -13.23 -10.50 -8.05
C SER A 389 -12.62 -11.41 -9.09
N SER A 390 -13.09 -12.67 -9.12
CA SER A 390 -12.76 -13.66 -10.16
C SER A 390 -13.52 -13.38 -11.46
N ILE A 391 -13.28 -12.24 -12.10
CA ILE A 391 -13.92 -11.88 -13.38
C ILE A 391 -12.93 -12.11 -14.51
N VAL A 392 -13.18 -13.16 -15.30
CA VAL A 392 -12.33 -13.49 -16.46
C VAL A 392 -12.35 -12.37 -17.49
N GLY A 393 -11.16 -11.91 -17.85
CA GLY A 393 -10.95 -10.88 -18.89
C GLY A 393 -11.19 -9.45 -18.44
N LEU A 394 -11.47 -9.19 -17.17
CA LEU A 394 -11.67 -7.84 -16.63
C LEU A 394 -10.78 -7.56 -15.40
N GLY A 395 -10.43 -6.28 -15.23
CA GLY A 395 -9.64 -5.81 -14.12
C GLY A 395 -8.19 -6.27 -14.15
N ALA A 396 -7.56 -6.33 -12.98
CA ALA A 396 -6.21 -6.82 -12.80
C ALA A 396 -6.16 -7.81 -11.64
N LYS A 397 -5.24 -8.79 -11.71
CA LYS A 397 -4.98 -9.74 -10.64
C LYS A 397 -3.51 -9.73 -10.27
N TYR A 398 -3.24 -10.07 -9.02
CA TYR A 398 -1.97 -9.80 -8.37
C TYR A 398 -1.48 -11.02 -7.59
N GLY A 399 -0.15 -11.12 -7.47
CA GLY A 399 0.50 -11.99 -6.51
C GLY A 399 1.78 -11.33 -6.02
N ASN A 400 2.07 -11.47 -4.71
CA ASN A 400 3.24 -10.91 -4.08
C ASN A 400 4.28 -12.00 -3.82
N ALA A 401 5.57 -11.69 -3.93
CA ALA A 401 6.64 -12.54 -3.45
C ALA A 401 7.58 -11.73 -2.56
N TYR A 402 7.74 -12.19 -1.34
CA TYR A 402 8.63 -11.63 -0.31
C TYR A 402 9.89 -12.47 -0.13
N LYS A 403 9.84 -13.72 -0.52
CA LYS A 403 10.88 -14.72 -0.30
C LYS A 403 11.31 -15.38 -1.62
N ASP A 404 12.56 -15.83 -1.65
CA ASP A 404 13.11 -16.63 -2.73
C ASP A 404 12.67 -18.12 -2.61
N SER A 405 13.09 -18.96 -3.57
CA SER A 405 12.81 -20.40 -3.59
C SER A 405 13.29 -21.15 -2.36
N ASP A 406 14.34 -20.65 -1.69
CA ASP A 406 14.90 -21.22 -0.48
C ASP A 406 14.19 -20.73 0.80
N GLY A 407 13.25 -19.79 0.68
CA GLY A 407 12.49 -19.20 1.79
C GLY A 407 13.17 -18.01 2.48
N ASN A 408 14.25 -17.47 1.91
CA ASN A 408 14.90 -16.27 2.43
C ASN A 408 14.23 -15.01 1.88
N TYR A 409 14.18 -13.94 2.68
CA TYR A 409 13.70 -12.65 2.21
C TYR A 409 14.53 -12.11 1.04
N LEU A 410 13.86 -11.44 0.10
CA LEU A 410 14.48 -10.85 -1.07
C LEU A 410 15.29 -9.60 -0.66
N MET A 411 16.61 -9.64 -0.89
CA MET A 411 17.54 -8.60 -0.47
C MET A 411 18.25 -7.97 -1.68
N GLY A 412 18.40 -6.65 -1.65
CA GLY A 412 18.86 -5.88 -2.80
C GLY A 412 20.33 -6.05 -3.19
N GLU A 413 21.17 -6.59 -2.32
CA GLU A 413 22.57 -6.94 -2.63
C GLU A 413 22.74 -8.23 -3.44
N ASN A 414 21.68 -9.03 -3.58
CA ASN A 414 21.71 -10.28 -4.33
C ASN A 414 21.08 -10.11 -5.71
N THR A 415 21.55 -10.90 -6.67
CA THR A 415 20.90 -11.03 -7.98
C THR A 415 20.00 -12.27 -7.99
N TYR A 416 18.78 -12.08 -8.46
CA TYR A 416 17.78 -13.14 -8.61
C TYR A 416 17.32 -13.23 -10.06
N LYS A 417 16.85 -14.40 -10.45
CA LYS A 417 16.11 -14.62 -11.69
C LYS A 417 14.74 -15.20 -11.37
N ILE A 418 13.78 -14.92 -12.25
CA ILE A 418 12.45 -15.53 -12.21
C ILE A 418 11.96 -15.75 -13.63
N THR A 419 11.36 -16.92 -13.90
CA THR A 419 10.84 -17.25 -15.23
C THR A 419 9.33 -17.35 -15.21
N PHE A 420 8.70 -16.60 -16.10
CA PHE A 420 7.28 -16.68 -16.39
C PHE A 420 7.10 -17.63 -17.58
N PRO A 421 6.31 -18.72 -17.44
CA PRO A 421 6.04 -19.65 -18.53
C PRO A 421 5.42 -18.95 -19.76
N PRO A 422 5.47 -19.57 -20.94
CA PRO A 422 4.81 -19.04 -22.13
C PRO A 422 3.30 -18.95 -21.95
N ASN A 423 2.63 -18.19 -22.81
CA ASN A 423 1.17 -17.99 -22.81
C ASN A 423 0.63 -17.38 -21.48
N MET A 424 1.23 -16.27 -21.06
CA MET A 424 0.77 -15.52 -19.87
C MET A 424 -0.73 -15.24 -19.96
N PRO A 425 -1.51 -15.57 -18.89
CA PRO A 425 -2.97 -15.52 -18.93
C PRO A 425 -3.51 -14.11 -18.72
N ALA A 426 -3.19 -13.20 -19.63
CA ALA A 426 -3.63 -11.80 -19.61
C ALA A 426 -3.96 -11.29 -21.00
N LYS A 427 -5.17 -10.76 -21.20
CA LYS A 427 -5.63 -10.23 -22.51
C LYS A 427 -4.96 -8.91 -22.88
N LEU A 428 -4.57 -8.11 -21.88
CA LEU A 428 -4.00 -6.78 -22.11
C LEU A 428 -2.48 -6.84 -21.98
N PHE A 429 -1.97 -7.02 -20.79
CA PHE A 429 -0.53 -7.15 -20.54
C PHE A 429 -0.26 -7.77 -19.16
N THR A 430 0.98 -8.20 -18.96
CA THR A 430 1.50 -8.71 -17.68
C THR A 430 2.68 -7.86 -17.26
N SER A 431 2.84 -7.59 -15.95
CA SER A 431 3.99 -6.86 -15.43
C SER A 431 4.58 -7.51 -14.18
N LEU A 432 5.87 -7.25 -13.96
CA LEU A 432 6.60 -7.53 -12.73
C LEU A 432 7.15 -6.20 -12.21
N THR A 433 6.73 -5.79 -11.03
CA THR A 433 7.19 -4.56 -10.36
C THR A 433 7.83 -4.92 -9.03
N ILE A 434 8.90 -4.22 -8.64
CA ILE A 434 9.54 -4.40 -7.34
C ILE A 434 9.37 -3.17 -6.44
N TYR A 435 9.23 -3.41 -5.14
CA TYR A 435 8.97 -2.42 -4.11
C TYR A 435 9.95 -2.54 -2.95
N ASP A 436 10.32 -1.41 -2.38
CA ASP A 436 11.10 -1.33 -1.15
C ASP A 436 10.29 -1.95 0.00
N ALA A 437 10.88 -2.88 0.75
CA ALA A 437 10.18 -3.61 1.81
C ALA A 437 9.81 -2.73 3.00
N GLU A 438 10.54 -1.64 3.24
CA GLU A 438 10.27 -0.71 4.34
C GLU A 438 9.08 0.20 4.02
N THR A 439 9.08 0.86 2.87
CA THR A 439 8.09 1.87 2.48
C THR A 439 6.93 1.30 1.67
N ALA A 440 7.10 0.14 1.07
CA ALA A 440 6.24 -0.42 0.02
C ALA A 440 6.12 0.47 -1.22
N SER A 441 6.96 1.47 -1.39
CA SER A 441 7.03 2.31 -2.58
C SER A 441 7.93 1.68 -3.66
N GLY A 442 7.84 2.17 -4.89
CA GLY A 442 8.71 1.69 -5.97
C GLY A 442 10.20 1.80 -5.59
N VAL A 443 11.00 0.77 -5.91
CA VAL A 443 12.44 0.79 -5.62
C VAL A 443 13.11 1.95 -6.37
N ALA A 444 13.68 2.89 -5.63
CA ALA A 444 14.39 4.06 -6.16
C ALA A 444 15.87 3.71 -6.39
N ALA A 445 16.19 3.04 -7.50
CA ALA A 445 17.55 2.73 -7.89
C ALA A 445 18.08 3.77 -8.88
N GLU A 446 19.34 4.19 -8.70
CA GLU A 446 19.98 5.17 -9.58
C GLU A 446 19.99 4.70 -11.04
N GLY A 447 19.56 5.58 -11.96
CA GLY A 447 19.50 5.31 -13.38
C GLY A 447 18.30 4.46 -13.81
N GLN A 448 17.31 4.22 -12.94
CA GLN A 448 16.09 3.48 -13.23
C GLN A 448 14.86 4.35 -12.90
N ASP A 449 14.13 4.79 -13.93
CA ASP A 449 12.90 5.56 -13.75
C ASP A 449 11.73 4.70 -13.26
N TYR A 450 11.67 3.44 -13.69
CA TYR A 450 10.56 2.54 -13.38
C TYR A 450 11.07 1.20 -12.84
N PRO A 451 10.75 0.83 -11.59
CA PRO A 451 11.11 -0.47 -11.03
C PRO A 451 10.17 -1.59 -11.53
N SER A 452 9.85 -1.58 -12.82
CA SER A 452 8.87 -2.47 -13.46
C SER A 452 9.27 -2.81 -14.89
N LEU A 453 9.02 -4.06 -15.27
CA LEU A 453 9.00 -4.51 -16.66
C LEU A 453 7.67 -5.17 -16.97
N ASN A 454 7.16 -4.93 -18.18
CA ASN A 454 5.88 -5.46 -18.64
C ASN A 454 5.95 -5.94 -20.08
N THR A 455 4.94 -6.67 -20.54
CA THR A 455 4.89 -7.23 -21.90
C THR A 455 4.66 -6.19 -23.01
N MET A 456 4.51 -4.90 -22.67
CA MET A 456 4.54 -3.79 -23.63
C MET A 456 5.97 -3.25 -23.86
N ASN A 457 6.95 -3.67 -23.03
CA ASN A 457 8.36 -3.40 -23.25
C ASN A 457 8.92 -4.34 -24.33
N ASP A 458 10.07 -3.99 -24.91
CA ASP A 458 10.82 -4.86 -25.81
C ASP A 458 11.56 -5.93 -25.00
N LEU A 459 10.84 -6.98 -24.56
CA LEU A 459 11.37 -8.07 -23.76
C LEU A 459 12.11 -9.10 -24.62
N GLU A 460 13.11 -9.72 -24.05
CA GLU A 460 13.75 -10.92 -24.59
C GLU A 460 13.02 -12.18 -24.10
N TYR A 461 12.57 -13.01 -25.04
CA TYR A 461 11.89 -14.27 -24.77
C TYR A 461 12.84 -15.44 -24.99
N ASN A 462 12.72 -16.47 -24.18
CA ASN A 462 13.42 -17.73 -24.36
C ASN A 462 12.89 -18.50 -25.58
N GLU A 463 13.62 -19.51 -26.06
CA GLU A 463 13.25 -20.31 -27.24
C GLU A 463 11.88 -21.00 -27.12
N ASP A 464 11.45 -21.32 -25.88
CA ASP A 464 10.16 -21.94 -25.58
C ASP A 464 9.02 -20.91 -25.43
N GLY A 465 9.30 -19.62 -25.60
CA GLY A 465 8.36 -18.52 -25.45
C GLY A 465 8.13 -18.06 -24.00
N SER A 466 8.85 -18.64 -23.03
CA SER A 466 8.88 -18.12 -21.65
C SER A 466 9.69 -16.81 -21.58
N VAL A 467 9.56 -16.05 -20.50
CA VAL A 467 10.38 -14.86 -20.25
C VAL A 467 11.05 -14.94 -18.89
N THR A 468 12.36 -14.68 -18.88
CA THR A 468 13.14 -14.63 -17.64
C THR A 468 13.45 -13.17 -17.31
N PHE A 469 13.08 -12.75 -16.11
CA PHE A 469 13.47 -11.47 -15.53
C PHE A 469 14.62 -11.67 -14.56
N TYR A 470 15.52 -10.71 -14.54
CA TYR A 470 16.63 -10.64 -13.60
C TYR A 470 16.45 -9.41 -12.70
N VAL A 471 16.70 -9.59 -11.41
CA VAL A 471 16.52 -8.52 -10.41
C VAL A 471 17.75 -8.49 -9.52
N GLY A 472 18.46 -7.38 -9.48
CA GLY A 472 19.71 -7.29 -8.71
C GLY A 472 20.33 -5.89 -8.71
N PRO A 473 21.42 -5.68 -7.95
CA PRO A 473 22.02 -4.36 -7.81
C PRO A 473 22.75 -3.88 -9.07
N GLU A 474 23.34 -4.80 -9.83
CA GLU A 474 24.16 -4.50 -11.01
C GLU A 474 23.90 -5.51 -12.13
N ASN A 475 23.81 -5.01 -13.36
CA ASN A 475 23.61 -5.84 -14.56
C ASN A 475 24.97 -6.16 -15.23
N THR A 476 25.81 -6.95 -14.58
CA THR A 476 27.14 -7.30 -15.07
C THR A 476 27.13 -8.19 -16.30
N GLU A 477 26.10 -9.02 -16.44
CA GLU A 477 25.94 -9.97 -17.55
C GLU A 477 25.22 -9.36 -18.77
N GLY A 478 24.70 -8.14 -18.64
CA GLY A 478 24.00 -7.47 -19.75
C GLY A 478 22.61 -8.04 -20.05
N TYR A 479 21.91 -8.57 -19.06
CA TYR A 479 20.55 -9.08 -19.23
C TYR A 479 19.61 -8.00 -19.74
N LYS A 480 18.82 -8.29 -20.80
CA LYS A 480 17.87 -7.34 -21.37
C LYS A 480 16.68 -7.11 -20.44
N ASN A 481 16.15 -8.17 -19.82
CA ASN A 481 15.02 -8.09 -18.89
C ASN A 481 15.53 -7.91 -17.46
N PHE A 482 16.11 -6.76 -17.13
CA PHE A 482 16.73 -6.49 -15.84
C PHE A 482 16.03 -5.37 -15.08
N ILE A 483 15.79 -5.58 -13.77
CA ILE A 483 15.28 -4.57 -12.83
C ILE A 483 16.32 -4.37 -11.73
N LYS A 484 16.70 -3.10 -11.50
CA LYS A 484 17.75 -2.74 -10.55
C LYS A 484 17.22 -2.63 -9.13
N THR A 485 17.99 -3.17 -8.17
CA THR A 485 17.75 -3.08 -6.72
C THR A 485 18.74 -2.16 -6.03
N VAL A 486 18.57 -1.95 -4.72
CA VAL A 486 19.45 -1.14 -3.88
C VAL A 486 20.08 -2.05 -2.80
N PRO A 487 21.43 -2.21 -2.77
CA PRO A 487 22.10 -3.00 -1.76
C PRO A 487 21.77 -2.54 -0.33
N GLY A 488 21.61 -3.49 0.58
CA GLY A 488 21.28 -3.25 1.99
C GLY A 488 19.80 -2.95 2.25
N LYS A 489 18.96 -2.95 1.21
CA LYS A 489 17.51 -2.84 1.34
C LYS A 489 16.81 -4.16 0.98
N GLY A 490 15.83 -4.54 1.79
CA GLY A 490 14.88 -5.58 1.41
C GLY A 490 13.92 -5.08 0.34
N TRP A 491 13.40 -5.99 -0.46
CA TRP A 491 12.39 -5.69 -1.45
C TRP A 491 11.39 -6.83 -1.58
N PHE A 492 10.24 -6.55 -2.17
CA PHE A 492 9.27 -7.55 -2.57
C PHE A 492 8.77 -7.26 -3.98
N SER A 493 8.16 -8.24 -4.62
CA SER A 493 7.62 -8.07 -5.96
C SER A 493 6.12 -8.22 -5.99
N LEU A 494 5.53 -7.60 -7.00
CA LEU A 494 4.15 -7.77 -7.38
C LEU A 494 4.09 -8.11 -8.86
N PHE A 495 3.56 -9.27 -9.23
CA PHE A 495 3.13 -9.49 -10.59
C PHE A 495 1.70 -8.99 -10.78
N ARG A 496 1.38 -8.57 -12.01
CA ARG A 496 0.03 -8.15 -12.40
C ARG A 496 -0.36 -8.81 -13.71
N PHE A 497 -1.57 -9.36 -13.77
CA PHE A 497 -2.21 -9.81 -15.01
C PHE A 497 -3.42 -8.92 -15.29
N TYR A 498 -3.36 -8.13 -16.38
CA TYR A 498 -4.44 -7.24 -16.79
C TYR A 498 -5.38 -7.93 -17.79
N GLY A 499 -6.67 -7.97 -17.46
CA GLY A 499 -7.63 -8.79 -18.16
C GLY A 499 -7.32 -10.29 -18.03
N PRO A 500 -7.23 -10.83 -16.79
CA PRO A 500 -6.76 -12.19 -16.55
C PRO A 500 -7.67 -13.23 -17.19
N ASP A 501 -7.06 -14.27 -17.78
CA ASP A 501 -7.77 -15.40 -18.36
C ASP A 501 -8.08 -16.47 -17.32
N GLN A 502 -8.89 -17.47 -17.71
CA GLN A 502 -9.32 -18.56 -16.85
C GLN A 502 -8.15 -19.33 -16.20
N ALA A 503 -7.03 -19.51 -16.92
CA ALA A 503 -5.86 -20.23 -16.43
C ALA A 503 -5.21 -19.59 -15.18
N PHE A 504 -5.40 -18.27 -14.96
CA PHE A 504 -5.01 -17.63 -13.71
C PHE A 504 -5.89 -18.12 -12.56
N PHE A 505 -7.22 -18.07 -12.74
CA PHE A 505 -8.19 -18.43 -11.69
C PHE A 505 -8.16 -19.93 -11.35
N ASP A 506 -7.97 -20.78 -12.36
CA ASP A 506 -7.82 -22.25 -12.18
C ASP A 506 -6.45 -22.59 -11.58
N ARG A 507 -5.55 -21.61 -11.42
CA ARG A 507 -4.18 -21.80 -10.90
C ARG A 507 -3.34 -22.78 -11.72
N THR A 508 -3.70 -22.99 -12.99
CA THR A 508 -2.98 -23.88 -13.92
C THR A 508 -1.75 -23.21 -14.51
N TYR A 509 -1.77 -21.87 -14.65
CA TYR A 509 -0.59 -21.10 -14.99
C TYR A 509 0.20 -20.77 -13.72
N LYS A 510 1.39 -21.37 -13.57
CA LYS A 510 2.23 -21.19 -12.39
C LYS A 510 3.50 -20.41 -12.75
N VAL A 511 3.68 -19.26 -12.13
CA VAL A 511 4.93 -18.49 -12.21
C VAL A 511 6.01 -19.20 -11.38
N GLY A 512 7.28 -19.12 -11.81
CA GLY A 512 8.43 -19.61 -11.02
C GLY A 512 8.59 -18.82 -9.72
N ASP A 513 9.40 -19.32 -8.80
CA ASP A 513 9.87 -18.56 -7.65
C ASP A 513 11.15 -17.79 -8.01
N PHE A 514 11.49 -16.77 -7.23
CA PHE A 514 12.78 -16.10 -7.36
C PHE A 514 13.90 -17.05 -6.96
N GLU A 515 14.84 -17.29 -7.86
CA GLU A 515 16.04 -18.10 -7.63
C GLU A 515 17.25 -17.17 -7.55
N LYS A 516 18.06 -17.32 -6.51
CA LYS A 516 19.30 -16.56 -6.38
C LYS A 516 20.29 -17.00 -7.47
N VAL A 517 20.80 -16.04 -8.22
CA VAL A 517 21.87 -16.28 -9.20
C VAL A 517 23.19 -16.40 -8.44
N LYS A 518 23.94 -17.46 -8.74
CA LYS A 518 25.22 -17.78 -8.07
C LYS A 518 26.36 -16.92 -8.60
#